data_62a7da76ad942ea3730f8c1d5cd4b549
#
_entry.id   62a7da76ad942ea3730f8c1d5cd4b549
#
_cell.length_a   1.000
_cell.length_b   1.000
_cell.length_c   1.000
_cell.angle_alpha   90.00
_cell.angle_beta   90.00
_cell.angle_gamma   90.00
#
_symmetry.space_group_name_H-M   'P 1'
#
loop_
_entity.id
_entity.type
_entity.pdbx_description
1 polymer ?
#
loop_
_entity_poly.entity_id
_entity_poly.type
_entity_poly.pdbx_seq_one_letter_code
_entity_poly.pdbx_strand_id
1 'polypeptide(L)'
;HNLQSIKNLITKVGTLPIERRMCRLSSPILPVATEATWRYYIESADVVKYCEKHFAEAGELARKHNVKISFHPGQFTVLASDNPDIVDRSIDEFEYHVNMARWMGFGKAFQDGCKVNVHISGKQGPEGIIKAIPRLSPEARNLLTIENDEMGWGLESSLELEKHCALVLDIHHHW
;
A
#
# COMPACT_ATOMS: atom_id res chain seq x y z
N HIS A 1 -13.51 -0.34 16.06
CA HIS A 1 -12.49 0.42 16.78
C HIS A 1 -11.41 0.96 15.82
N ASN A 2 -10.69 0.11 15.09
CA ASN A 2 -9.61 0.52 14.16
C ASN A 2 -10.06 1.56 13.12
N LEU A 3 -11.21 1.35 12.47
CA LEU A 3 -11.74 2.27 11.45
C LEU A 3 -12.08 3.66 12.02
N GLN A 4 -12.56 3.73 13.28
CA GLN A 4 -12.77 5.01 13.94
C GLN A 4 -11.44 5.70 14.26
N SER A 5 -10.42 4.94 14.68
CA SER A 5 -9.08 5.49 14.94
C SER A 5 -8.45 6.09 13.69
N ILE A 6 -8.63 5.47 12.51
CA ILE A 6 -8.18 6.03 11.23
C ILE A 6 -8.83 7.38 10.95
N LYS A 7 -10.16 7.48 11.10
CA LYS A 7 -10.88 8.74 10.88
C LYS A 7 -10.39 9.85 11.82
N ASN A 8 -10.18 9.51 13.09
CA ASN A 8 -9.64 10.45 14.07
C ASN A 8 -8.22 10.90 13.72
N LEU A 9 -7.36 9.95 13.27
CA LEU A 9 -5.99 10.25 12.84
C LEU A 9 -5.99 11.19 11.63
N ILE A 10 -6.75 10.89 10.59
CA ILE A 10 -6.86 11.73 9.38
C ILE A 10 -7.34 13.12 9.74
N THR A 11 -8.37 13.24 10.60
CA THR A 11 -8.89 14.53 11.07
C THR A 11 -7.81 15.31 11.81
N LYS A 12 -7.07 14.66 12.71
CA LYS A 12 -5.97 15.29 13.46
C LYS A 12 -4.83 15.74 12.53
N VAL A 13 -4.41 14.90 11.59
CA VAL A 13 -3.40 15.27 10.59
C VAL A 13 -3.89 16.46 9.73
N GLY A 14 -5.17 16.49 9.41
CA GLY A 14 -5.79 17.58 8.67
C GLY A 14 -5.73 18.96 9.34
N THR A 15 -5.41 19.04 10.65
CA THR A 15 -5.18 20.32 11.36
C THR A 15 -3.76 20.85 11.24
N LEU A 16 -2.82 20.04 10.71
CA LEU A 16 -1.43 20.46 10.51
C LEU A 16 -1.30 21.44 9.33
N PRO A 17 -0.17 22.16 9.21
CA PRO A 17 0.19 22.88 7.99
C PRO A 17 0.14 21.95 6.78
N ILE A 18 -0.25 22.47 5.61
CA ILE A 18 -0.58 21.65 4.43
C ILE A 18 0.57 20.77 3.96
N GLU A 19 1.80 21.25 4.07
CA GLU A 19 3.02 20.53 3.72
C GLU A 19 3.32 19.33 4.63
N ARG A 20 2.62 19.20 5.77
CA ARG A 20 2.75 18.12 6.75
C ARG A 20 1.55 17.17 6.76
N ARG A 21 0.57 17.36 5.88
CA ARG A 21 -0.65 16.53 5.84
C ARG A 21 -0.41 15.22 5.11
N MET A 22 0.41 14.39 5.71
CA MET A 22 0.72 13.03 5.25
C MET A 22 0.46 12.04 6.37
N CYS A 23 -0.13 10.90 6.04
CA CYS A 23 -0.50 9.88 7.01
C CYS A 23 -0.22 8.49 6.45
N ARG A 24 0.65 7.72 7.11
CA ARG A 24 0.81 6.30 6.87
C ARG A 24 -0.20 5.55 7.72
N LEU A 25 -1.03 4.72 7.08
CA LEU A 25 -1.96 3.83 7.74
C LEU A 25 -1.30 2.48 7.99
N SER A 26 -1.58 1.91 9.16
CA SER A 26 -1.01 0.63 9.59
C SER A 26 -1.61 -0.54 8.79
N SER A 27 -0.80 -1.55 8.47
CA SER A 27 -1.24 -2.77 7.78
C SER A 27 -2.34 -3.55 8.53
N PRO A 28 -2.25 -3.79 9.87
CA PRO A 28 -3.23 -4.62 10.57
C PRO A 28 -4.53 -3.86 10.93
N ILE A 29 -5.04 -3.02 10.02
CA ILE A 29 -6.35 -2.37 10.19
C ILE A 29 -7.45 -3.42 10.21
N LEU A 30 -7.40 -4.36 9.26
CA LEU A 30 -8.21 -5.57 9.22
C LEU A 30 -7.28 -6.75 9.53
N PRO A 31 -7.13 -7.12 10.82
CA PRO A 31 -6.14 -8.11 11.22
C PRO A 31 -6.39 -9.46 10.57
N VAL A 32 -5.31 -10.15 10.19
CA VAL A 32 -5.29 -11.49 9.57
C VAL A 32 -6.14 -11.64 8.30
N ALA A 33 -6.42 -10.54 7.60
CA ALA A 33 -7.29 -10.53 6.43
C ALA A 33 -6.75 -11.36 5.26
N THR A 34 -5.44 -11.52 5.15
CA THR A 34 -4.76 -12.32 4.11
C THR A 34 -4.48 -13.76 4.55
N GLU A 35 -4.68 -14.09 5.83
CA GLU A 35 -4.51 -15.43 6.35
C GLU A 35 -5.66 -16.36 5.95
N ALA A 36 -5.36 -17.45 5.26
CA ALA A 36 -6.36 -18.37 4.70
C ALA A 36 -7.41 -18.83 5.72
N THR A 37 -6.99 -19.14 6.97
CA THR A 37 -7.87 -19.59 8.04
C THR A 37 -8.88 -18.55 8.49
N TRP A 38 -8.56 -17.26 8.36
CA TRP A 38 -9.38 -16.13 8.84
C TRP A 38 -10.05 -15.34 7.73
N ARG A 39 -9.78 -15.67 6.47
CA ARG A 39 -10.29 -14.95 5.30
C ARG A 39 -11.81 -14.85 5.26
N TYR A 40 -12.50 -15.84 5.82
CA TYR A 40 -13.96 -15.91 5.82
C TYR A 40 -14.64 -14.65 6.38
N TYR A 41 -14.04 -13.96 7.34
CA TYR A 41 -14.68 -12.79 7.93
C TYR A 41 -14.70 -11.59 6.98
N ILE A 42 -13.65 -11.41 6.17
CA ILE A 42 -13.60 -10.34 5.17
C ILE A 42 -14.37 -10.68 3.89
N GLU A 43 -14.74 -11.94 3.70
CA GLU A 43 -15.60 -12.42 2.61
C GLU A 43 -17.09 -12.29 2.97
N SER A 44 -17.42 -12.07 4.24
CA SER A 44 -18.79 -11.83 4.68
C SER A 44 -19.32 -10.52 4.10
N ALA A 45 -20.48 -10.59 3.41
CA ALA A 45 -21.12 -9.42 2.79
C ALA A 45 -21.36 -8.26 3.79
N ASP A 46 -21.76 -8.58 5.04
CA ASP A 46 -21.99 -7.58 6.08
C ASP A 46 -20.69 -6.90 6.52
N VAL A 47 -19.60 -7.67 6.65
CA VAL A 47 -18.29 -7.12 7.00
C VAL A 47 -17.76 -6.25 5.87
N VAL A 48 -17.85 -6.72 4.63
CA VAL A 48 -17.45 -5.94 3.44
C VAL A 48 -18.21 -4.63 3.39
N LYS A 49 -19.53 -4.65 3.51
CA LYS A 49 -20.37 -3.45 3.50
C LYS A 49 -20.02 -2.48 4.64
N TYR A 50 -19.71 -3.01 5.82
CA TYR A 50 -19.25 -2.20 6.94
C TYR A 50 -17.90 -1.54 6.64
N CYS A 51 -16.94 -2.29 6.10
CA CYS A 51 -15.64 -1.79 5.70
C CYS A 51 -15.75 -0.71 4.61
N GLU A 52 -16.49 -0.98 3.54
CA GLU A 52 -16.73 -0.02 2.45
C GLU A 52 -17.25 1.31 2.97
N LYS A 53 -18.27 1.28 3.81
CA LYS A 53 -18.84 2.49 4.41
C LYS A 53 -17.78 3.29 5.18
N HIS A 54 -17.08 2.65 6.10
CA HIS A 54 -16.18 3.36 7.02
C HIS A 54 -14.87 3.79 6.35
N PHE A 55 -14.37 3.02 5.38
CA PHE A 55 -13.23 3.46 4.57
C PHE A 55 -13.61 4.60 3.62
N ALA A 56 -14.82 4.57 3.02
CA ALA A 56 -15.32 5.68 2.22
C ALA A 56 -15.36 6.99 3.03
N GLU A 57 -15.92 6.95 4.25
CA GLU A 57 -15.92 8.09 5.18
C GLU A 57 -14.50 8.59 5.48
N ALA A 58 -13.53 7.69 5.68
CA ALA A 58 -12.12 8.03 5.90
C ALA A 58 -11.50 8.69 4.66
N GLY A 59 -11.79 8.17 3.47
CA GLY A 59 -11.34 8.75 2.20
C GLY A 59 -11.92 10.15 1.94
N GLU A 60 -13.18 10.37 2.27
CA GLU A 60 -13.81 11.70 2.21
C GLU A 60 -13.11 12.70 3.15
N LEU A 61 -12.81 12.29 4.38
CA LEU A 61 -12.06 13.11 5.32
C LEU A 61 -10.65 13.43 4.79
N ALA A 62 -9.96 12.46 4.20
CA ALA A 62 -8.64 12.68 3.62
C ALA A 62 -8.68 13.73 2.50
N ARG A 63 -9.63 13.61 1.58
CA ARG A 63 -9.82 14.60 0.50
C ARG A 63 -10.24 15.97 1.05
N LYS A 64 -11.20 16.03 1.96
CA LYS A 64 -11.68 17.27 2.59
C LYS A 64 -10.54 18.05 3.24
N HIS A 65 -9.65 17.37 3.92
CA HIS A 65 -8.53 17.98 4.65
C HIS A 65 -7.23 18.02 3.83
N ASN A 66 -7.24 17.57 2.58
CA ASN A 66 -6.06 17.44 1.73
C ASN A 66 -4.92 16.65 2.41
N VAL A 67 -5.27 15.53 3.04
CA VAL A 67 -4.32 14.61 3.67
C VAL A 67 -3.92 13.54 2.66
N LYS A 68 -2.62 13.41 2.40
CA LYS A 68 -2.06 12.32 1.60
C LYS A 68 -2.02 11.05 2.43
N ILE A 69 -2.48 9.94 1.85
CA ILE A 69 -2.53 8.64 2.51
C ILE A 69 -1.46 7.72 1.93
N SER A 70 -0.81 6.96 2.78
CA SER A 70 0.02 5.84 2.34
C SER A 70 -0.20 4.61 3.19
N PHE A 71 0.01 3.45 2.56
CA PHE A 71 0.12 2.16 3.22
C PHE A 71 1.53 1.63 3.03
N HIS A 72 1.96 0.78 3.95
CA HIS A 72 3.25 0.09 3.83
C HIS A 72 3.05 -1.35 4.28
N PRO A 73 2.84 -2.28 3.34
CA PRO A 73 2.84 -3.72 3.61
C PRO A 73 4.09 -4.14 4.37
N GLY A 74 3.97 -5.18 5.19
CA GLY A 74 5.08 -5.68 6.00
C GLY A 74 6.26 -6.19 5.15
N GLN A 75 7.41 -6.34 5.79
CA GLN A 75 8.68 -6.78 5.18
C GLN A 75 8.60 -8.14 4.46
N PHE A 76 7.55 -8.92 4.70
CA PHE A 76 7.33 -10.21 4.03
C PHE A 76 6.63 -10.08 2.67
N THR A 77 6.29 -8.87 2.24
CA THR A 77 5.75 -8.56 0.91
C THR A 77 6.91 -8.42 -0.07
N VAL A 78 7.32 -9.56 -0.67
CA VAL A 78 8.51 -9.68 -1.51
C VAL A 78 8.10 -9.98 -2.95
N LEU A 79 7.78 -8.94 -3.72
CA LEU A 79 7.31 -9.05 -5.11
C LEU A 79 8.37 -9.61 -6.07
N ALA A 80 9.67 -9.51 -5.73
CA ALA A 80 10.79 -10.00 -6.53
C ALA A 80 11.44 -11.28 -5.96
N SER A 81 10.66 -12.12 -5.27
CA SER A 81 11.12 -13.42 -4.81
C SER A 81 11.43 -14.36 -6.00
N ASP A 82 12.41 -15.24 -5.84
CA ASP A 82 12.67 -16.37 -6.74
C ASP A 82 11.70 -17.55 -6.52
N ASN A 83 10.93 -17.51 -5.44
CA ASN A 83 9.87 -18.48 -5.15
C ASN A 83 8.50 -17.94 -5.59
N PRO A 84 7.83 -18.59 -6.58
CA PRO A 84 6.52 -18.15 -7.08
C PRO A 84 5.43 -18.05 -5.99
N ASP A 85 5.41 -18.98 -5.03
CA ASP A 85 4.41 -18.99 -3.95
C ASP A 85 4.57 -17.77 -3.03
N ILE A 86 5.81 -17.25 -2.86
CA ILE A 86 6.07 -16.03 -2.12
C ILE A 86 5.58 -14.82 -2.91
N VAL A 87 5.82 -14.81 -4.24
CA VAL A 87 5.31 -13.73 -5.10
C VAL A 87 3.78 -13.67 -5.07
N ASP A 88 3.11 -14.83 -5.17
CA ASP A 88 1.65 -14.91 -5.13
C ASP A 88 1.08 -14.36 -3.83
N ARG A 89 1.62 -14.78 -2.68
CA ARG A 89 1.22 -14.24 -1.37
C ARG A 89 1.54 -12.76 -1.22
N SER A 90 2.64 -12.30 -1.80
CA SER A 90 3.01 -10.88 -1.78
C SER A 90 2.07 -10.03 -2.61
N ILE A 91 1.59 -10.54 -3.75
CA ILE A 91 0.56 -9.90 -4.55
C ILE A 91 -0.76 -9.84 -3.77
N ASP A 92 -1.17 -10.93 -3.14
CA ASP A 92 -2.39 -10.97 -2.30
C ASP A 92 -2.32 -9.94 -1.15
N GLU A 93 -1.18 -9.84 -0.47
CA GLU A 93 -0.96 -8.87 0.61
C GLU A 93 -0.96 -7.43 0.07
N PHE A 94 -0.36 -7.20 -1.09
CA PHE A 94 -0.39 -5.89 -1.74
C PHE A 94 -1.81 -5.50 -2.14
N GLU A 95 -2.56 -6.39 -2.80
CA GLU A 95 -3.96 -6.19 -3.21
C GLU A 95 -4.90 -5.98 -2.02
N TYR A 96 -4.62 -6.58 -0.87
CA TYR A 96 -5.34 -6.29 0.36
C TYR A 96 -5.23 -4.79 0.75
N HIS A 97 -4.04 -4.21 0.68
CA HIS A 97 -3.84 -2.78 0.95
C HIS A 97 -4.49 -1.90 -0.12
N VAL A 98 -4.39 -2.31 -1.39
CA VAL A 98 -5.06 -1.67 -2.51
C VAL A 98 -6.58 -1.68 -2.32
N ASN A 99 -7.14 -2.76 -1.81
CA ASN A 99 -8.59 -2.86 -1.56
C ASN A 99 -9.07 -1.86 -0.50
N MET A 100 -8.29 -1.66 0.58
CA MET A 100 -8.57 -0.60 1.55
C MET A 100 -8.53 0.79 0.89
N ALA A 101 -7.51 1.07 0.07
CA ALA A 101 -7.41 2.32 -0.69
C ALA A 101 -8.58 2.50 -1.67
N ARG A 102 -9.00 1.43 -2.34
CA ARG A 102 -10.16 1.39 -3.25
C ARG A 102 -11.46 1.75 -2.52
N TRP A 103 -11.71 1.19 -1.35
CA TRP A 103 -12.84 1.55 -0.50
C TRP A 103 -12.80 3.01 -0.03
N MET A 104 -11.61 3.58 0.13
CA MET A 104 -11.43 5.01 0.39
C MET A 104 -11.66 5.90 -0.86
N GLY A 105 -11.85 5.29 -2.04
CA GLY A 105 -12.06 5.98 -3.31
C GLY A 105 -10.77 6.40 -4.04
N PHE A 106 -9.63 5.77 -3.69
CA PHE A 106 -8.33 5.96 -4.35
C PHE A 106 -8.02 4.85 -5.35
N GLY A 107 -6.92 5.00 -6.10
CA GLY A 107 -6.41 4.03 -7.06
C GLY A 107 -6.91 4.23 -8.49
N LYS A 108 -7.83 5.16 -8.73
CA LYS A 108 -8.37 5.45 -10.07
C LYS A 108 -7.35 6.16 -10.98
N ALA A 109 -6.44 6.91 -10.38
CA ALA A 109 -5.38 7.63 -11.08
C ALA A 109 -4.09 7.61 -10.27
N PHE A 110 -2.96 7.74 -10.95
CA PHE A 110 -1.64 7.79 -10.32
C PHE A 110 -1.52 8.91 -9.28
N GLN A 111 -2.19 10.04 -9.48
CA GLN A 111 -2.05 11.26 -8.68
C GLN A 111 -3.21 11.50 -7.70
N ASP A 112 -3.97 10.48 -7.33
CA ASP A 112 -5.18 10.65 -6.51
C ASP A 112 -4.93 10.85 -5.00
N GLY A 113 -3.67 10.89 -4.58
CA GLY A 113 -3.30 11.23 -3.20
C GLY A 113 -3.12 10.04 -2.27
N CYS A 114 -3.08 8.82 -2.80
CA CYS A 114 -2.77 7.61 -2.06
C CYS A 114 -1.65 6.81 -2.72
N LYS A 115 -0.81 6.15 -1.90
CA LYS A 115 0.23 5.21 -2.36
C LYS A 115 0.33 4.00 -1.43
N VAL A 116 0.75 2.88 -2.01
CA VAL A 116 1.12 1.66 -1.29
C VAL A 116 2.59 1.38 -1.57
N ASN A 117 3.42 1.53 -0.54
CA ASN A 117 4.86 1.48 -0.65
C ASN A 117 5.39 0.11 -0.24
N VAL A 118 6.26 -0.48 -1.04
CA VAL A 118 6.97 -1.73 -0.73
C VAL A 118 8.46 -1.59 -1.05
N HIS A 119 9.29 -2.30 -0.29
CA HIS A 119 10.72 -2.33 -0.54
C HIS A 119 11.06 -3.09 -1.83
N ILE A 120 12.13 -2.66 -2.50
CA ILE A 120 12.76 -3.43 -3.56
C ILE A 120 13.53 -4.61 -2.95
N SER A 121 12.82 -5.70 -2.67
CA SER A 121 13.36 -6.86 -1.98
C SER A 121 13.14 -8.15 -2.78
N GLY A 122 13.95 -9.19 -2.46
CA GLY A 122 13.92 -10.46 -3.16
C GLY A 122 15.08 -10.62 -4.15
N LYS A 123 15.42 -11.87 -4.47
CA LYS A 123 16.61 -12.19 -5.28
C LYS A 123 16.56 -11.71 -6.71
N GLN A 124 15.35 -11.53 -7.28
CA GLN A 124 15.18 -11.10 -8.65
C GLN A 124 15.30 -9.58 -8.85
N GLY A 125 15.29 -8.78 -7.74
CA GLY A 125 15.46 -7.35 -7.81
C GLY A 125 14.53 -6.62 -8.79
N PRO A 126 15.04 -5.63 -9.54
CA PRO A 126 14.23 -4.84 -10.49
C PRO A 126 13.49 -5.71 -11.51
N GLU A 127 14.14 -6.73 -12.07
CA GLU A 127 13.49 -7.63 -13.04
C GLU A 127 12.30 -8.37 -12.46
N GLY A 128 12.40 -8.80 -11.20
CA GLY A 128 11.30 -9.46 -10.50
C GLY A 128 10.10 -8.52 -10.29
N ILE A 129 10.35 -7.28 -9.92
CA ILE A 129 9.32 -6.22 -9.81
C ILE A 129 8.65 -6.00 -11.17
N ILE A 130 9.42 -5.83 -12.26
CA ILE A 130 8.89 -5.64 -13.61
C ILE A 130 7.99 -6.81 -14.03
N LYS A 131 8.36 -8.05 -13.69
CA LYS A 131 7.54 -9.25 -13.96
C LYS A 131 6.26 -9.30 -13.11
N ALA A 132 6.29 -8.78 -11.88
CA ALA A 132 5.14 -8.78 -10.99
C ALA A 132 4.10 -7.70 -11.35
N ILE A 133 4.51 -6.52 -11.82
CA ILE A 133 3.62 -5.39 -12.13
C ILE A 133 2.44 -5.76 -13.04
N PRO A 134 2.61 -6.50 -14.17
CA PRO A 134 1.49 -6.90 -15.02
C PRO A 134 0.44 -7.77 -14.34
N ARG A 135 0.80 -8.44 -13.24
CA ARG A 135 -0.09 -9.32 -12.48
C ARG A 135 -0.96 -8.54 -11.47
N LEU A 136 -0.60 -7.30 -11.19
CA LEU A 136 -1.34 -6.41 -10.31
C LEU A 136 -2.59 -5.85 -10.99
N SER A 137 -3.63 -5.58 -10.22
CA SER A 137 -4.83 -4.87 -10.71
C SER A 137 -4.49 -3.47 -11.25
N PRO A 138 -5.34 -2.86 -12.08
CA PRO A 138 -5.09 -1.51 -12.58
C PRO A 138 -4.92 -0.48 -11.46
N GLU A 139 -5.72 -0.56 -10.41
CA GLU A 139 -5.63 0.31 -9.25
C GLU A 139 -4.33 0.08 -8.47
N ALA A 140 -3.92 -1.17 -8.32
CA ALA A 140 -2.66 -1.52 -7.68
C ALA A 140 -1.46 -0.90 -8.40
N ARG A 141 -1.45 -0.93 -9.73
CA ARG A 141 -0.39 -0.28 -10.54
C ARG A 141 -0.37 1.23 -10.36
N ASN A 142 -1.53 1.88 -10.22
CA ASN A 142 -1.60 3.32 -9.93
C ASN A 142 -1.09 3.67 -8.53
N LEU A 143 -1.23 2.76 -7.58
CA LEU A 143 -0.88 2.98 -6.17
C LEU A 143 0.54 2.54 -5.82
N LEU A 144 1.16 1.67 -6.63
CA LEU A 144 2.48 1.10 -6.35
C LEU A 144 3.56 2.17 -6.25
N THR A 145 4.34 2.10 -5.18
CA THR A 145 5.65 2.75 -5.06
C THR A 145 6.69 1.74 -4.59
N ILE A 146 7.90 1.86 -5.10
CA ILE A 146 9.04 1.03 -4.71
C ILE A 146 10.05 1.89 -3.97
N GLU A 147 10.49 1.39 -2.81
CA GLU A 147 11.46 2.02 -1.93
C GLU A 147 12.79 1.25 -1.98
N ASN A 148 13.90 1.98 -1.99
CA ASN A 148 15.23 1.36 -1.91
C ASN A 148 15.40 0.60 -0.58
N ASP A 149 16.22 -0.45 -0.62
CA ASP A 149 16.50 -1.33 0.52
C ASP A 149 17.98 -1.23 0.90
N GLU A 150 18.28 -1.37 2.19
CA GLU A 150 19.65 -1.34 2.72
C GLU A 150 20.38 -2.69 2.57
N MET A 151 19.63 -3.81 2.50
CA MET A 151 20.19 -5.15 2.59
C MET A 151 20.41 -5.82 1.24
N GLY A 152 19.74 -5.39 0.18
CA GLY A 152 19.81 -6.07 -1.11
C GLY A 152 19.95 -5.15 -2.31
N TRP A 153 18.95 -4.34 -2.57
CA TRP A 153 18.85 -3.52 -3.78
C TRP A 153 18.77 -2.04 -3.41
N GLY A 154 19.86 -1.32 -3.60
CA GLY A 154 19.97 0.10 -3.27
C GLY A 154 19.26 1.04 -4.25
N LEU A 155 19.56 2.31 -4.13
CA LEU A 155 18.96 3.39 -4.92
C LEU A 155 19.15 3.19 -6.44
N GLU A 156 20.32 2.79 -6.89
CA GLU A 156 20.61 2.59 -8.33
C GLU A 156 19.68 1.57 -8.95
N SER A 157 19.48 0.44 -8.26
CA SER A 157 18.56 -0.61 -8.70
C SER A 157 17.10 -0.15 -8.68
N SER A 158 16.73 0.69 -7.72
CA SER A 158 15.39 1.28 -7.70
C SER A 158 15.15 2.21 -8.88
N LEU A 159 16.17 2.96 -9.33
CA LEU A 159 16.07 3.85 -10.49
C LEU A 159 15.79 3.11 -11.80
N GLU A 160 16.16 1.83 -11.92
CA GLU A 160 15.79 1.01 -13.09
C GLU A 160 14.27 0.88 -13.26
N LEU A 161 13.51 1.11 -12.20
CA LEU A 161 12.04 1.01 -12.18
C LEU A 161 11.32 2.33 -12.51
N GLU A 162 12.02 3.43 -12.77
CA GLU A 162 11.43 4.77 -12.96
C GLU A 162 10.34 4.86 -14.04
N LYS A 163 10.43 3.99 -15.07
CA LYS A 163 9.46 3.90 -16.16
C LYS A 163 8.26 3.01 -15.86
N HIS A 164 8.30 2.29 -14.75
CA HIS A 164 7.32 1.25 -14.42
C HIS A 164 6.42 1.63 -13.23
N CYS A 165 6.96 2.35 -12.25
CA CYS A 165 6.22 2.79 -11.06
C CYS A 165 6.86 4.03 -10.42
N ALA A 166 6.19 4.61 -9.44
CA ALA A 166 6.76 5.66 -8.61
C ALA A 166 7.82 5.11 -7.65
N LEU A 167 8.80 5.92 -7.32
CA LEU A 167 9.89 5.57 -6.43
C LEU A 167 9.84 6.38 -5.14
N VAL A 168 10.27 5.75 -4.06
CA VAL A 168 10.48 6.38 -2.75
C VAL A 168 11.96 6.22 -2.39
N LEU A 169 12.61 7.33 -2.06
CA LEU A 169 13.95 7.32 -1.49
C LEU A 169 13.84 7.35 0.03
N ASP A 170 14.22 6.26 0.69
CA ASP A 170 14.53 6.29 2.10
C ASP A 170 16.05 6.51 2.28
N ILE A 171 16.40 7.68 2.85
CA ILE A 171 17.79 8.05 3.07
C ILE A 171 18.48 7.20 4.14
N HIS A 172 17.73 6.58 5.06
CA HIS A 172 18.28 5.66 6.04
C HIS A 172 18.73 4.34 5.44
N HIS A 173 18.14 3.94 4.28
CA HIS A 173 18.54 2.76 3.54
C HIS A 173 19.67 3.02 2.52
N HIS A 174 20.29 4.19 2.57
CA HIS A 174 21.32 4.60 1.59
C HIS A 174 22.72 4.70 2.19
N TRP A 175 23.00 4.02 3.28
CA TRP A 175 24.34 4.03 3.93
C TRP A 175 25.16 2.81 3.56
#